data_f419ea6727be8ce3d1bf3eff3a96e065
#
_entry.id   f419ea6727be8ce3d1bf3eff3a96e065
#
_cell.length_a   1.000
_cell.length_b   1.000
_cell.length_c   1.000
_cell.angle_alpha   90.00
_cell.angle_beta   90.00
_cell.angle_gamma   90.00
#
_symmetry.space_group_name_H-M   'P 1'
#
loop_
_entity.id
_entity.type
_entity.pdbx_description
1 polymer ?
#
loop_
_entity_poly.entity_id
_entity_poly.type
_entity_poly.pdbx_seq_one_letter_code
_entity_poly.pdbx_strand_id
1 'polypeptide(L)'
;MIDRRTFLQQSSIGIAAIASLPYMHGPWYQGPAHPETEIVIYGGGAGGLCAGIQAARMGAAVTILEPSMWVGGMLTAAGVSALDGNKHGAGGGLVHTFREQLADHYGSIDDLYTGWISLYNYEPHVAHGILQEWVEAEDELTVLYGVEATGYERIGPRRREITVTEVDNAIDGPGCNSPSQTLTCSVFIDATEYGDGLALAGIPYRLGRESKEELGESAAPETPDMEMQDLTYAATLVRDPEGEPIPVTPQDRAAWQVFQCSTSADCPNPDPDLLNHTVHDWESFITYAELPNDKYLLNWPHHANDYPVSEAFYENRFFRAKQLRSAKQHTMQFVKYMQTELDHPEWQIATDEFPTDDHLPLIPYMREARRLVNDSIMVQRDVIPVNGNPRAPTIDDTIAVGDYFIDHHHAKHHLPPECRLHEDYPDNAPFQVPISVFFPDTDDECFLAGEKSIAVSHIVNGCTRLQPVVMLMGQALGAIATYAAQDDKPPAEVNTARVQSALVDAGCQLYIMYDVPRGHDLFRPVQELALAGVLQDEVPTDLDPEASIPARWAAQWAERAGVGDSISAPNTERPLRRSEVSDPLRSHLPTNGAAISRADFVEGLHAYVSTR
;
A
#
# COMPACT_ATOMS: atom_id res chain seq x y z
N MET A 1 -28.59 -23.01 -6.18
CA MET A 1 -27.81 -22.72 -7.38
C MET A 1 -28.61 -21.70 -8.17
N ILE A 2 -28.29 -20.43 -8.01
CA ILE A 2 -28.87 -19.34 -8.79
C ILE A 2 -28.06 -19.28 -10.09
N ASP A 3 -28.75 -19.26 -11.22
CA ASP A 3 -28.14 -19.25 -12.55
C ASP A 3 -27.36 -17.95 -12.78
N ARG A 4 -26.16 -18.06 -13.33
CA ARG A 4 -25.22 -16.98 -13.63
C ARG A 4 -25.84 -15.81 -14.42
N ARG A 5 -26.86 -16.08 -15.24
CA ARG A 5 -27.63 -15.06 -15.98
C ARG A 5 -28.55 -14.23 -15.09
N THR A 6 -29.11 -14.81 -14.06
CA THR A 6 -29.99 -14.12 -13.10
C THR A 6 -29.20 -13.23 -12.17
N PHE A 7 -27.97 -13.64 -11.83
CA PHE A 7 -27.02 -12.83 -11.03
C PHE A 7 -26.55 -11.58 -11.79
N LEU A 8 -26.18 -11.73 -13.08
CA LEU A 8 -25.74 -10.59 -13.92
C LEU A 8 -26.87 -9.60 -14.26
N GLN A 9 -28.13 -10.05 -14.29
CA GLN A 9 -29.27 -9.15 -14.47
C GLN A 9 -29.65 -8.37 -13.20
N GLN A 10 -29.32 -8.89 -12.02
CA GLN A 10 -29.52 -8.16 -10.77
C GLN A 10 -28.40 -7.18 -10.47
N SER A 11 -27.14 -7.49 -10.84
CA SER A 11 -25.99 -6.58 -10.71
C SER A 11 -26.08 -5.36 -11.64
N SER A 12 -26.57 -5.55 -12.88
CA SER A 12 -26.72 -4.44 -13.83
C SER A 12 -27.83 -3.45 -13.48
N ILE A 13 -28.76 -3.81 -12.59
CA ILE A 13 -29.80 -2.89 -12.09
C ILE A 13 -29.25 -2.06 -10.90
N GLY A 14 -28.28 -2.59 -10.14
CA GLY A 14 -27.63 -1.88 -9.03
C GLY A 14 -26.74 -0.74 -9.50
N ILE A 15 -25.93 -0.98 -10.54
CA ILE A 15 -24.95 0.02 -11.05
C ILE A 15 -25.62 1.22 -11.72
N ALA A 16 -26.74 1.02 -12.42
CA ALA A 16 -27.50 2.14 -13.02
C ALA A 16 -28.25 3.01 -11.98
N ALA A 17 -28.40 2.56 -10.74
CA ALA A 17 -29.08 3.30 -9.67
C ALA A 17 -28.12 4.19 -8.85
N ILE A 18 -26.81 3.92 -8.87
CA ILE A 18 -25.80 4.69 -8.13
C ILE A 18 -25.44 5.99 -8.87
N ALA A 19 -25.54 6.02 -10.20
CA ALA A 19 -25.22 7.19 -11.03
C ALA A 19 -26.26 8.34 -10.97
N SER A 20 -27.31 8.26 -10.15
CA SER A 20 -28.38 9.27 -10.11
C SER A 20 -28.94 9.59 -8.72
N LEU A 21 -28.19 9.33 -7.64
CA LEU A 21 -28.61 9.79 -6.31
C LEU A 21 -28.24 11.27 -6.16
N PRO A 22 -29.20 12.19 -5.95
CA PRO A 22 -28.87 13.55 -5.60
C PRO A 22 -28.16 13.57 -4.25
N TYR A 23 -27.14 14.39 -4.13
CA TYR A 23 -26.42 14.71 -2.91
C TYR A 23 -27.43 15.05 -1.81
N MET A 24 -27.82 14.08 -1.00
CA MET A 24 -28.66 14.30 0.16
C MET A 24 -27.75 14.64 1.33
N HIS A 25 -27.71 15.91 1.70
CA HIS A 25 -27.36 16.34 3.05
C HIS A 25 -28.40 15.70 4.00
N GLY A 26 -28.19 14.44 4.36
CA GLY A 26 -28.98 13.70 5.33
C GLY A 26 -28.09 13.26 6.47
N PRO A 27 -28.64 12.95 7.64
CA PRO A 27 -27.85 12.44 8.76
C PRO A 27 -27.07 11.21 8.28
N TRP A 28 -25.77 11.25 8.49
CA TRP A 28 -24.77 10.22 8.19
C TRP A 28 -25.31 8.83 8.53
N TYR A 29 -25.16 7.86 7.63
CA TYR A 29 -25.59 6.49 7.88
C TYR A 29 -24.83 5.94 9.10
N GLN A 30 -25.48 6.01 10.23
CA GLN A 30 -25.13 5.25 11.42
C GLN A 30 -25.77 3.88 11.24
N GLY A 31 -25.04 2.94 10.69
CA GLY A 31 -25.30 1.55 11.02
C GLY A 31 -25.28 1.44 12.54
N PRO A 32 -26.03 0.51 13.18
CA PRO A 32 -25.95 0.35 14.61
C PRO A 32 -24.48 0.13 14.95
N ALA A 33 -23.83 1.14 15.57
CA ALA A 33 -22.53 0.93 16.17
C ALA A 33 -22.68 -0.28 17.09
N HIS A 34 -21.95 -1.34 16.83
CA HIS A 34 -21.94 -2.47 17.75
C HIS A 34 -21.39 -1.92 19.06
N PRO A 35 -22.18 -1.86 20.14
CA PRO A 35 -21.74 -1.27 21.40
C PRO A 35 -20.53 -2.00 22.00
N GLU A 36 -20.22 -3.19 21.50
CA GLU A 36 -19.07 -4.00 21.87
C GLU A 36 -18.27 -4.32 20.60
N THR A 37 -17.42 -3.39 20.14
CA THR A 37 -16.43 -3.67 19.10
C THR A 37 -15.14 -4.19 19.74
N GLU A 38 -14.54 -5.23 19.17
CA GLU A 38 -13.27 -5.79 19.65
C GLU A 38 -12.08 -5.00 19.13
N ILE A 39 -12.18 -4.52 17.89
CA ILE A 39 -11.12 -3.81 17.17
C ILE A 39 -11.67 -2.49 16.64
N VAL A 40 -11.01 -1.39 16.98
CA VAL A 40 -11.26 -0.07 16.37
C VAL A 40 -10.08 0.26 15.46
N ILE A 41 -10.39 0.59 14.21
CA ILE A 41 -9.42 1.03 13.21
C ILE A 41 -9.70 2.50 12.90
N TYR A 42 -8.73 3.36 13.13
CA TYR A 42 -8.82 4.78 12.79
C TYR A 42 -8.17 5.02 11.43
N GLY A 43 -8.98 5.34 10.43
CA GLY A 43 -8.65 5.44 9.02
C GLY A 43 -9.07 4.21 8.21
N GLY A 44 -9.96 4.41 7.25
CA GLY A 44 -10.40 3.40 6.27
C GLY A 44 -9.59 3.44 4.96
N GLY A 45 -8.31 3.85 5.02
CA GLY A 45 -7.39 3.82 3.91
C GLY A 45 -7.14 2.41 3.37
N ALA A 46 -6.21 2.23 2.44
CA ALA A 46 -5.93 0.94 1.82
C ALA A 46 -5.59 -0.15 2.85
N GLY A 47 -4.73 0.16 3.82
CA GLY A 47 -4.34 -0.76 4.89
C GLY A 47 -5.43 -0.92 5.94
N GLY A 48 -6.07 0.18 6.37
CA GLY A 48 -7.13 0.13 7.38
C GLY A 48 -8.34 -0.69 6.92
N LEU A 49 -8.76 -0.53 5.67
CA LEU A 49 -9.83 -1.34 5.07
C LEU A 49 -9.43 -2.82 5.00
N CYS A 50 -8.21 -3.12 4.51
CA CYS A 50 -7.74 -4.51 4.43
C CYS A 50 -7.61 -5.15 5.82
N ALA A 51 -7.25 -4.38 6.86
CA ALA A 51 -7.24 -4.85 8.24
C ALA A 51 -8.65 -5.19 8.74
N GLY A 52 -9.61 -4.31 8.46
CA GLY A 52 -11.02 -4.53 8.82
C GLY A 52 -11.61 -5.76 8.15
N ILE A 53 -11.43 -5.91 6.85
CA ILE A 53 -11.89 -7.08 6.07
C ILE A 53 -11.26 -8.38 6.60
N GLN A 54 -9.93 -8.38 6.80
CA GLN A 54 -9.24 -9.57 7.30
C GLN A 54 -9.72 -9.95 8.70
N ALA A 55 -9.87 -9.00 9.60
CA ALA A 55 -10.33 -9.24 10.96
C ALA A 55 -11.78 -9.74 11.01
N ALA A 56 -12.68 -9.13 10.23
CA ALA A 56 -14.08 -9.55 10.11
C ALA A 56 -14.20 -10.99 9.59
N ARG A 57 -13.44 -11.35 8.54
CA ARG A 57 -13.37 -12.73 8.01
C ARG A 57 -12.85 -13.74 9.02
N MET A 58 -12.07 -13.31 10.00
CA MET A 58 -11.60 -14.14 11.11
C MET A 58 -12.58 -14.14 12.30
N GLY A 59 -13.73 -13.44 12.19
CA GLY A 59 -14.83 -13.43 13.14
C GLY A 59 -14.71 -12.41 14.26
N ALA A 60 -13.86 -11.39 14.12
CA ALA A 60 -13.78 -10.28 15.08
C ALA A 60 -14.79 -9.18 14.74
N ALA A 61 -15.42 -8.58 15.76
CA ALA A 61 -16.27 -7.41 15.59
C ALA A 61 -15.39 -6.14 15.40
N VAL A 62 -15.47 -5.52 14.22
CA VAL A 62 -14.60 -4.41 13.81
C VAL A 62 -15.39 -3.14 13.54
N THR A 63 -14.87 -2.01 14.01
CA THR A 63 -15.35 -0.69 13.62
C THR A 63 -14.21 0.13 12.99
N ILE A 64 -14.39 0.55 11.73
CA ILE A 64 -13.51 1.52 11.06
C ILE A 64 -14.10 2.92 11.25
N LEU A 65 -13.23 3.87 11.63
CA LEU A 65 -13.52 5.30 11.67
C LEU A 65 -12.90 5.95 10.43
N GLU A 66 -13.72 6.33 9.48
CA GLU A 66 -13.24 6.94 8.22
C GLU A 66 -13.63 8.43 8.16
N PRO A 67 -12.63 9.34 8.15
CA PRO A 67 -12.91 10.78 8.11
C PRO A 67 -13.57 11.26 6.81
N SER A 68 -13.35 10.57 5.71
CA SER A 68 -13.95 10.89 4.41
C SER A 68 -15.28 10.15 4.17
N MET A 69 -15.81 10.27 2.96
CA MET A 69 -17.00 9.53 2.53
C MET A 69 -16.65 8.25 1.75
N TRP A 70 -15.38 7.98 1.52
CA TRP A 70 -14.90 6.85 0.74
C TRP A 70 -13.83 6.07 1.48
N VAL A 71 -13.98 4.75 1.57
CA VAL A 71 -12.90 3.85 1.99
C VAL A 71 -11.91 3.61 0.86
N GLY A 72 -10.71 3.12 1.19
CA GLY A 72 -9.66 2.75 0.26
C GLY A 72 -8.51 3.76 0.16
N GLY A 73 -8.67 4.98 0.71
CA GLY A 73 -7.59 5.97 0.79
C GLY A 73 -6.91 6.23 -0.55
N MET A 74 -5.64 5.83 -0.67
CA MET A 74 -4.85 5.97 -1.91
C MET A 74 -5.52 5.36 -3.13
N LEU A 75 -6.21 4.21 -2.97
CA LEU A 75 -6.85 3.50 -4.07
C LEU A 75 -8.06 4.25 -4.65
N THR A 76 -8.68 5.13 -3.87
CA THR A 76 -9.98 5.74 -4.17
C THR A 76 -10.02 7.22 -3.85
N ALA A 77 -10.20 7.57 -2.55
CA ALA A 77 -10.45 8.92 -2.04
C ALA A 77 -9.35 9.93 -2.37
N ALA A 78 -8.10 9.50 -2.50
CA ALA A 78 -6.97 10.32 -2.90
C ALA A 78 -6.72 10.32 -4.42
N GLY A 79 -7.44 9.51 -5.19
CA GLY A 79 -7.41 9.50 -6.64
C GLY A 79 -6.13 8.94 -7.28
N VAL A 80 -5.33 8.15 -6.56
CA VAL A 80 -4.14 7.51 -7.13
C VAL A 80 -4.54 6.18 -7.76
N SER A 81 -5.16 6.27 -8.91
CA SER A 81 -5.80 5.16 -9.63
C SER A 81 -4.86 4.40 -10.57
N ALA A 82 -3.61 4.29 -10.18
CA ALA A 82 -2.58 3.46 -10.76
C ALA A 82 -1.93 2.66 -9.63
N LEU A 83 -2.00 1.32 -9.68
CA LEU A 83 -1.35 0.49 -8.66
C LEU A 83 0.16 0.44 -8.91
N ASP A 84 0.90 1.10 -8.05
CA ASP A 84 2.35 1.10 -8.05
C ASP A 84 2.92 -0.01 -7.18
N GLY A 85 4.00 -0.60 -7.64
CA GLY A 85 4.72 -1.64 -6.90
C GLY A 85 4.21 -3.04 -7.14
N ASN A 86 4.96 -3.99 -6.63
CA ASN A 86 4.74 -5.42 -6.72
C ASN A 86 4.47 -5.88 -8.17
N LYS A 87 5.53 -5.80 -9.00
CA LYS A 87 5.51 -6.26 -10.40
C LYS A 87 4.83 -7.62 -10.53
N HIS A 88 4.28 -7.88 -11.71
CA HIS A 88 3.64 -9.16 -12.03
C HIS A 88 2.60 -9.64 -11.03
N GLY A 89 2.13 -8.74 -10.16
CA GLY A 89 1.08 -9.05 -9.22
C GLY A 89 1.51 -9.78 -7.97
N ALA A 90 2.78 -9.70 -7.62
CA ALA A 90 3.27 -10.22 -6.35
C ALA A 90 2.46 -9.67 -5.16
N GLY A 91 2.42 -10.44 -4.07
CA GLY A 91 1.72 -10.11 -2.84
C GLY A 91 0.48 -10.97 -2.57
N GLY A 92 -0.29 -11.35 -3.57
CA GLY A 92 -1.49 -12.19 -3.37
C GLY A 92 -2.58 -11.52 -2.53
N GLY A 93 -3.29 -12.28 -1.71
CA GLY A 93 -4.28 -11.78 -0.75
C GLY A 93 -5.37 -10.87 -1.36
N LEU A 94 -5.71 -9.81 -0.66
CA LEU A 94 -6.71 -8.82 -1.11
C LEU A 94 -6.20 -7.98 -2.30
N VAL A 95 -4.88 -7.79 -2.45
CA VAL A 95 -4.30 -7.13 -3.63
C VAL A 95 -4.67 -7.87 -4.92
N HIS A 96 -4.51 -9.20 -4.90
CA HIS A 96 -4.87 -10.04 -6.04
C HIS A 96 -6.37 -9.99 -6.32
N THR A 97 -7.20 -10.09 -5.27
CA THR A 97 -8.66 -10.01 -5.40
C THR A 97 -9.11 -8.67 -5.99
N PHE A 98 -8.51 -7.56 -5.56
CA PHE A 98 -8.81 -6.23 -6.08
C PHE A 98 -8.51 -6.13 -7.59
N ARG A 99 -7.35 -6.63 -8.01
CA ARG A 99 -6.96 -6.65 -9.42
C ARG A 99 -7.84 -7.54 -10.29
N GLU A 100 -8.24 -8.71 -9.78
CA GLU A 100 -9.19 -9.59 -10.48
C GLU A 100 -10.53 -8.88 -10.68
N GLN A 101 -11.06 -8.19 -9.66
CA GLN A 101 -12.34 -7.49 -9.76
C GLN A 101 -12.27 -6.25 -10.67
N LEU A 102 -11.15 -5.54 -10.69
CA LEU A 102 -10.92 -4.49 -11.70
C LEU A 102 -10.90 -5.09 -13.11
N ALA A 103 -10.18 -6.18 -13.32
CA ALA A 103 -10.14 -6.87 -14.61
C ALA A 103 -11.53 -7.39 -15.04
N ASP A 104 -12.32 -7.92 -14.11
CA ASP A 104 -13.70 -8.34 -14.37
C ASP A 104 -14.61 -7.16 -14.76
N HIS A 105 -14.38 -5.97 -14.17
CA HIS A 105 -15.13 -4.76 -14.50
C HIS A 105 -14.83 -4.26 -15.91
N TYR A 106 -13.57 -4.16 -16.29
CA TYR A 106 -13.15 -3.62 -17.59
C TYR A 106 -13.12 -4.67 -18.72
N GLY A 107 -13.19 -5.97 -18.38
CA GLY A 107 -13.25 -7.07 -19.33
C GLY A 107 -12.06 -8.03 -19.26
N SER A 108 -10.86 -7.54 -19.07
CA SER A 108 -9.65 -8.35 -18.88
C SER A 108 -8.56 -7.61 -18.12
N ILE A 109 -7.53 -8.33 -17.70
CA ILE A 109 -6.35 -7.74 -17.07
C ILE A 109 -5.57 -6.83 -18.04
N ASP A 110 -5.60 -7.14 -19.33
CA ASP A 110 -4.91 -6.36 -20.36
C ASP A 110 -5.58 -4.99 -20.60
N ASP A 111 -6.88 -4.86 -20.30
CA ASP A 111 -7.61 -3.61 -20.42
C ASP A 111 -7.26 -2.59 -19.31
N LEU A 112 -6.52 -3.02 -18.29
CA LEU A 112 -5.98 -2.16 -17.23
C LEU A 112 -4.61 -1.54 -17.60
N TYR A 113 -3.93 -2.06 -18.61
CA TYR A 113 -2.63 -1.57 -19.05
C TYR A 113 -2.77 -0.44 -20.08
N THR A 114 -3.28 0.69 -19.63
CA THR A 114 -3.57 1.86 -20.47
C THR A 114 -2.46 2.92 -20.42
N GLY A 115 -1.75 3.07 -19.28
CA GLY A 115 -0.61 3.97 -19.12
C GLY A 115 0.69 3.21 -18.88
N TRP A 116 1.84 3.89 -18.97
CA TRP A 116 3.14 3.23 -18.77
C TRP A 116 3.66 3.27 -17.32
N ILE A 117 3.02 4.04 -16.43
CA ILE A 117 3.41 4.09 -15.00
C ILE A 117 3.08 2.81 -14.25
N SER A 118 1.98 2.16 -14.58
CA SER A 118 1.49 0.98 -13.89
C SER A 118 0.91 -0.03 -14.88
N LEU A 119 0.91 -1.30 -14.48
CA LEU A 119 0.20 -2.37 -15.19
C LEU A 119 -1.30 -2.37 -14.89
N TYR A 120 -1.76 -1.56 -13.93
CA TYR A 120 -3.14 -1.59 -13.42
C TYR A 120 -3.62 -0.16 -13.20
N ASN A 121 -4.16 0.42 -14.28
CA ASN A 121 -4.77 1.74 -14.26
C ASN A 121 -6.29 1.60 -14.28
N TYR A 122 -7.00 2.40 -13.50
CA TYR A 122 -8.44 2.29 -13.32
C TYR A 122 -9.06 3.65 -12.93
N GLU A 123 -10.38 3.75 -12.96
CA GLU A 123 -11.09 4.95 -12.54
C GLU A 123 -11.34 4.91 -11.02
N PRO A 124 -11.08 6.01 -10.27
CA PRO A 124 -11.26 6.05 -8.80
C PRO A 124 -12.64 5.64 -8.32
N HIS A 125 -13.72 6.05 -9.03
CA HIS A 125 -15.09 5.70 -8.65
C HIS A 125 -15.38 4.20 -8.81
N VAL A 126 -14.77 3.54 -9.80
CA VAL A 126 -14.89 2.07 -10.01
C VAL A 126 -14.26 1.34 -8.85
N ALA A 127 -13.03 1.74 -8.48
CA ALA A 127 -12.36 1.17 -7.32
C ALA A 127 -13.17 1.37 -6.03
N HIS A 128 -13.76 2.57 -5.83
CA HIS A 128 -14.64 2.83 -4.69
C HIS A 128 -15.84 1.88 -4.67
N GLY A 129 -16.50 1.66 -5.81
CA GLY A 129 -17.62 0.71 -5.92
C GLY A 129 -17.23 -0.71 -5.50
N ILE A 130 -16.08 -1.19 -5.98
CA ILE A 130 -15.55 -2.53 -5.62
C ILE A 130 -15.27 -2.62 -4.11
N LEU A 131 -14.60 -1.62 -3.52
CA LEU A 131 -14.26 -1.64 -2.10
C LEU A 131 -15.47 -1.45 -1.19
N GLN A 132 -16.50 -0.74 -1.66
CA GLN A 132 -17.77 -0.64 -0.96
C GLN A 132 -18.49 -1.99 -0.91
N GLU A 133 -18.47 -2.76 -2.01
CA GLU A 133 -19.01 -4.13 -2.05
C GLU A 133 -18.26 -5.03 -1.05
N TRP A 134 -16.95 -4.84 -0.86
CA TRP A 134 -16.21 -5.60 0.16
C TRP A 134 -16.70 -5.30 1.57
N VAL A 135 -16.93 -4.02 1.89
CA VAL A 135 -17.49 -3.62 3.20
C VAL A 135 -18.85 -4.25 3.41
N GLU A 136 -19.73 -4.19 2.40
CA GLU A 136 -21.10 -4.72 2.48
C GLU A 136 -21.17 -6.25 2.59
N ALA A 137 -20.11 -6.94 2.19
CA ALA A 137 -20.04 -8.41 2.24
C ALA A 137 -19.66 -8.96 3.63
N GLU A 138 -19.17 -8.12 4.55
CA GLU A 138 -18.66 -8.57 5.85
C GLU A 138 -19.60 -8.16 7.00
N ASP A 139 -20.35 -9.10 7.54
CA ASP A 139 -21.34 -8.87 8.61
C ASP A 139 -20.72 -8.32 9.91
N GLU A 140 -19.44 -8.66 10.20
CA GLU A 140 -18.73 -8.25 11.41
C GLU A 140 -17.98 -6.92 11.25
N LEU A 141 -18.10 -6.25 10.09
CA LEU A 141 -17.45 -4.98 9.79
C LEU A 141 -18.44 -3.83 9.77
N THR A 142 -18.20 -2.82 10.60
CA THR A 142 -18.90 -1.54 10.57
C THR A 142 -17.95 -0.43 10.13
N VAL A 143 -18.36 0.40 9.18
CA VAL A 143 -17.62 1.61 8.80
C VAL A 143 -18.45 2.84 9.18
N LEU A 144 -17.87 3.70 10.01
CA LEU A 144 -18.44 5.01 10.35
C LEU A 144 -17.75 6.06 9.47
N TYR A 145 -18.48 6.63 8.53
CA TYR A 145 -17.99 7.66 7.62
C TYR A 145 -18.16 9.06 8.19
N GLY A 146 -17.30 10.00 7.78
CA GLY A 146 -17.34 11.39 8.21
C GLY A 146 -17.06 11.57 9.69
N VAL A 147 -16.31 10.66 10.32
CA VAL A 147 -15.96 10.70 11.74
C VAL A 147 -14.46 10.59 11.95
N GLU A 148 -14.01 11.11 13.09
CA GLU A 148 -12.64 11.01 13.54
C GLU A 148 -12.55 10.66 15.01
N ALA A 149 -11.44 10.02 15.41
CA ALA A 149 -11.12 9.84 16.82
C ALA A 149 -10.59 11.16 17.40
N THR A 150 -11.20 11.63 18.51
CA THR A 150 -10.82 12.86 19.20
C THR A 150 -10.38 12.64 20.64
N GLY A 151 -10.52 11.42 21.16
CA GLY A 151 -10.03 11.00 22.46
C GLY A 151 -9.60 9.55 22.46
N TYR A 152 -8.58 9.24 23.24
CA TYR A 152 -8.02 7.91 23.45
C TYR A 152 -7.68 7.74 24.90
N GLU A 153 -8.39 6.86 25.61
CA GLU A 153 -8.20 6.63 27.04
C GLU A 153 -7.95 5.15 27.36
N ARG A 154 -6.99 4.91 28.25
CA ARG A 154 -6.70 3.58 28.79
C ARG A 154 -7.59 3.31 29.97
N ILE A 155 -8.70 2.58 29.78
CA ILE A 155 -9.68 2.25 30.82
C ILE A 155 -9.40 0.91 31.52
N GLY A 156 -8.36 0.22 31.11
CA GLY A 156 -7.89 -1.05 31.68
C GLY A 156 -6.63 -1.54 30.96
N PRO A 157 -6.03 -2.64 31.43
CA PRO A 157 -4.81 -3.17 30.78
C PRO A 157 -5.07 -3.56 29.32
N ARG A 158 -6.28 -4.07 29.03
CA ARG A 158 -6.67 -4.57 27.71
C ARG A 158 -7.87 -3.83 27.11
N ARG A 159 -8.19 -2.66 27.58
CA ARG A 159 -9.36 -1.90 27.12
C ARG A 159 -9.00 -0.45 26.87
N ARG A 160 -9.46 0.04 25.72
CA ARG A 160 -9.35 1.44 25.32
C ARG A 160 -10.73 2.01 25.11
N GLU A 161 -10.89 3.26 25.48
CA GLU A 161 -12.08 4.05 25.21
C GLU A 161 -11.71 5.10 24.18
N ILE A 162 -12.44 5.13 23.07
CA ILE A 162 -12.20 6.01 21.93
C ILE A 162 -13.38 6.97 21.81
N THR A 163 -13.11 8.25 21.97
CA THR A 163 -14.11 9.30 21.69
C THR A 163 -14.12 9.56 20.19
N VAL A 164 -15.30 9.43 19.58
CA VAL A 164 -15.52 9.62 18.15
C VAL A 164 -16.41 10.84 17.95
N THR A 165 -16.01 11.71 17.01
CA THR A 165 -16.71 12.95 16.69
C THR A 165 -16.91 13.06 15.19
N GLU A 166 -18.04 13.60 14.73
CA GLU A 166 -18.26 13.92 13.32
C GLU A 166 -17.23 14.96 12.84
N VAL A 167 -16.62 14.70 11.69
CA VAL A 167 -15.79 15.68 10.99
C VAL A 167 -16.75 16.72 10.39
N ASP A 168 -16.73 17.93 10.91
CA ASP A 168 -17.40 19.04 10.27
C ASP A 168 -16.66 19.33 8.94
N ASN A 169 -17.37 19.21 7.80
CA ASN A 169 -16.84 19.57 6.47
C ASN A 169 -16.47 21.05 6.37
N ALA A 170 -16.80 21.85 7.38
CA ALA A 170 -16.22 23.17 7.55
C ALA A 170 -14.71 23.02 7.87
N ILE A 171 -13.91 23.67 7.07
CA ILE A 171 -12.45 23.79 7.07
C ILE A 171 -11.83 24.12 8.45
N ASP A 172 -12.62 24.30 9.46
CA ASP A 172 -12.26 24.79 10.80
C ASP A 172 -12.09 23.70 11.87
N GLY A 173 -12.12 22.43 11.49
CA GLY A 173 -12.02 21.29 12.41
C GLY A 173 -13.34 20.92 13.11
N PRO A 174 -13.37 19.94 13.99
CA PRO A 174 -14.59 19.52 14.66
C PRO A 174 -15.20 20.72 15.39
N GLY A 175 -16.45 21.05 15.01
CA GLY A 175 -17.18 22.14 15.67
C GLY A 175 -17.24 21.87 17.16
N CYS A 176 -17.06 22.91 17.99
CA CYS A 176 -17.07 22.82 19.45
C CYS A 176 -18.36 22.22 20.07
N ASN A 177 -19.34 21.86 19.23
CA ASN A 177 -20.64 21.29 19.61
C ASN A 177 -21.01 20.05 18.79
N SER A 178 -20.07 19.41 18.07
CA SER A 178 -20.37 18.17 17.34
C SER A 178 -20.76 17.06 18.34
N PRO A 179 -21.81 16.28 18.03
CA PRO A 179 -22.13 15.11 18.82
C PRO A 179 -20.92 14.18 18.92
N SER A 180 -20.64 13.66 20.09
CA SER A 180 -19.61 12.65 20.30
C SER A 180 -20.22 11.35 20.81
N GLN A 181 -19.65 10.24 20.40
CA GLN A 181 -19.95 8.91 20.91
C GLN A 181 -18.66 8.26 21.42
N THR A 182 -18.80 7.25 22.23
CA THR A 182 -17.67 6.52 22.79
C THR A 182 -17.73 5.06 22.36
N LEU A 183 -16.63 4.54 21.86
CA LEU A 183 -16.43 3.12 21.55
C LEU A 183 -15.43 2.53 22.55
N THR A 184 -15.58 1.26 22.88
CA THR A 184 -14.58 0.53 23.66
C THR A 184 -14.01 -0.61 22.82
N CYS A 185 -12.70 -0.82 22.86
CA CYS A 185 -12.03 -1.89 22.12
C CYS A 185 -10.91 -2.56 22.92
N SER A 186 -10.52 -3.75 22.49
CA SER A 186 -9.35 -4.48 22.99
C SER A 186 -8.09 -4.12 22.21
N VAL A 187 -8.23 -3.80 20.91
CA VAL A 187 -7.14 -3.37 20.04
C VAL A 187 -7.54 -2.12 19.27
N PHE A 188 -6.64 -1.15 19.23
CA PHE A 188 -6.77 0.06 18.43
C PHE A 188 -5.67 0.07 17.35
N ILE A 189 -6.05 0.29 16.09
CA ILE A 189 -5.14 0.39 14.95
C ILE A 189 -5.17 1.81 14.43
N ASP A 190 -4.02 2.49 14.39
CA ASP A 190 -3.86 3.73 13.63
C ASP A 190 -3.55 3.39 12.16
N ALA A 191 -4.53 3.60 11.31
CA ALA A 191 -4.41 3.47 9.87
C ALA A 191 -4.76 4.79 9.16
N THR A 192 -4.52 5.93 9.83
CA THR A 192 -4.75 7.26 9.25
C THR A 192 -3.65 7.63 8.26
N GLU A 193 -4.00 8.46 7.28
CA GLU A 193 -3.06 8.96 6.27
C GLU A 193 -1.91 9.79 6.87
N TYR A 194 -2.09 10.33 8.07
CA TYR A 194 -1.16 11.26 8.71
C TYR A 194 -0.50 10.73 9.99
N GLY A 195 -0.86 9.53 10.47
CA GLY A 195 -0.44 9.01 11.77
C GLY A 195 -1.07 9.80 12.93
N ASP A 196 -2.34 10.22 12.77
CA ASP A 196 -3.03 11.03 13.78
C ASP A 196 -3.38 10.20 15.02
N GLY A 197 -3.54 8.87 14.90
CA GLY A 197 -3.72 7.95 16.01
C GLY A 197 -2.50 7.86 16.92
N LEU A 198 -1.28 7.88 16.37
CA LEU A 198 -0.04 7.94 17.16
C LEU A 198 -0.03 9.18 18.05
N ALA A 199 -0.30 10.36 17.46
CA ALA A 199 -0.34 11.61 18.21
C ALA A 199 -1.47 11.63 19.24
N LEU A 200 -2.66 11.12 18.91
CA LEU A 200 -3.81 11.04 19.78
C LEU A 200 -3.55 10.16 21.02
N ALA A 201 -2.89 9.02 20.82
CA ALA A 201 -2.54 8.07 21.88
C ALA A 201 -1.27 8.48 22.66
N GLY A 202 -0.57 9.53 22.22
CA GLY A 202 0.70 9.94 22.83
C GLY A 202 1.85 8.96 22.60
N ILE A 203 1.77 8.17 21.53
CA ILE A 203 2.83 7.23 21.10
C ILE A 203 3.95 8.04 20.43
N PRO A 204 5.23 7.79 20.75
CA PRO A 204 6.36 8.45 20.11
C PRO A 204 6.43 8.19 18.60
N TYR A 205 6.69 9.25 17.84
CA TYR A 205 6.83 9.19 16.39
C TYR A 205 7.97 10.06 15.87
N ARG A 206 8.36 9.83 14.63
CA ARG A 206 9.36 10.60 13.88
C ARG A 206 8.70 11.38 12.75
N LEU A 207 9.29 12.52 12.41
CA LEU A 207 9.04 13.31 11.19
C LEU A 207 10.38 13.70 10.59
N GLY A 208 10.42 13.87 9.27
CA GLY A 208 11.64 14.24 8.56
C GLY A 208 12.64 13.09 8.40
N ARG A 209 13.88 13.42 8.04
CA ARG A 209 14.92 12.44 7.72
C ARG A 209 15.86 12.20 8.89
N GLU A 210 16.15 10.94 9.14
CA GLU A 210 17.19 10.48 10.05
C GLU A 210 18.58 10.73 9.45
N SER A 211 19.62 10.83 10.29
CA SER A 211 20.99 10.93 9.81
C SER A 211 21.64 9.57 9.56
N LYS A 212 22.73 9.56 8.78
CA LYS A 212 23.57 8.37 8.57
C LYS A 212 24.05 7.74 9.88
N GLU A 213 24.43 8.59 10.86
CA GLU A 213 24.94 8.11 12.15
C GLU A 213 23.84 7.44 12.97
N GLU A 214 22.59 7.93 12.89
CA GLU A 214 21.48 7.45 13.71
C GLU A 214 21.05 6.01 13.31
N LEU A 215 20.87 5.74 12.01
CA LEU A 215 20.35 4.47 11.52
C LEU A 215 21.34 3.64 10.69
N GLY A 216 22.52 4.19 10.39
CA GLY A 216 23.55 3.52 9.59
C GLY A 216 23.21 3.41 8.10
N GLU A 217 22.38 4.30 7.60
CA GLU A 217 21.89 4.31 6.21
C GLU A 217 22.82 5.16 5.32
N SER A 218 23.38 4.56 4.27
CA SER A 218 24.36 5.22 3.41
C SER A 218 23.77 6.37 2.60
N ALA A 219 22.49 6.33 2.26
CA ALA A 219 21.78 7.34 1.50
C ALA A 219 21.15 8.45 2.38
N ALA A 220 21.17 8.31 3.71
CA ALA A 220 20.66 9.32 4.62
C ALA A 220 21.56 10.57 4.65
N PRO A 221 21.04 11.75 5.03
CA PRO A 221 21.84 12.96 5.20
C PRO A 221 22.84 12.82 6.35
N GLU A 222 23.89 13.65 6.34
CA GLU A 222 24.89 13.68 7.43
C GLU A 222 24.29 14.14 8.77
N THR A 223 23.29 15.03 8.73
CA THR A 223 22.57 15.52 9.90
C THR A 223 21.06 15.36 9.67
N PRO A 224 20.28 15.00 10.71
CA PRO A 224 18.85 14.88 10.56
C PRO A 224 18.22 16.24 10.21
N ASP A 225 17.13 16.21 9.45
CA ASP A 225 16.37 17.41 9.08
C ASP A 225 14.86 17.12 9.03
N MET A 226 14.07 18.17 8.79
CA MET A 226 12.61 18.10 8.73
C MET A 226 12.09 18.03 7.29
N GLU A 227 12.88 17.46 6.38
CA GLU A 227 12.42 17.18 5.02
C GLU A 227 11.48 15.99 5.02
N MET A 228 10.26 16.18 4.51
CA MET A 228 9.23 15.16 4.37
C MET A 228 8.84 15.03 2.91
N GLN A 229 8.30 13.90 2.53
CA GLN A 229 7.80 13.71 1.18
C GLN A 229 6.57 14.58 0.91
N ASP A 230 6.47 15.06 -0.32
CA ASP A 230 5.37 15.91 -0.77
C ASP A 230 4.03 15.18 -0.79
N LEU A 231 2.97 15.94 -0.62
CA LEU A 231 1.63 15.47 -0.93
C LEU A 231 1.21 15.85 -2.36
N THR A 232 0.22 15.17 -2.91
CA THR A 232 -0.40 15.53 -4.18
C THR A 232 -1.92 15.50 -4.05
N TYR A 233 -2.62 16.56 -4.45
CA TYR A 233 -4.00 16.39 -4.87
C TYR A 233 -3.96 15.88 -6.31
N ALA A 234 -4.08 14.58 -6.48
CA ALA A 234 -4.24 13.99 -7.80
C ALA A 234 -5.54 14.52 -8.44
N ALA A 235 -5.58 14.60 -9.76
CA ALA A 235 -6.80 14.96 -10.46
C ALA A 235 -7.07 13.95 -11.56
N THR A 236 -8.32 13.58 -11.76
CA THR A 236 -8.71 12.83 -12.94
C THR A 236 -9.15 13.80 -14.01
N LEU A 237 -8.50 13.75 -15.17
CA LEU A 237 -8.86 14.49 -16.35
C LEU A 237 -9.63 13.60 -17.32
N VAL A 238 -10.50 14.22 -18.12
CA VAL A 238 -11.21 13.57 -19.23
C VAL A 238 -10.96 14.36 -20.51
N ARG A 239 -10.85 13.67 -21.63
CA ARG A 239 -10.68 14.31 -22.92
C ARG A 239 -12.02 14.79 -23.47
N ASP A 240 -12.18 16.12 -23.60
CA ASP A 240 -13.30 16.77 -24.26
C ASP A 240 -12.78 17.58 -25.46
N PRO A 241 -12.93 17.11 -26.70
CA PRO A 241 -12.42 17.81 -27.90
C PRO A 241 -13.00 19.22 -28.10
N GLU A 242 -14.13 19.55 -27.48
CA GLU A 242 -14.76 20.87 -27.51
C GLU A 242 -14.56 21.66 -26.20
N GLY A 243 -13.67 21.15 -25.31
CA GLY A 243 -13.38 21.75 -24.02
C GLY A 243 -12.79 23.16 -24.15
N GLU A 244 -13.25 24.04 -23.30
CA GLU A 244 -12.76 25.42 -23.23
C GLU A 244 -11.83 25.56 -22.00
N PRO A 245 -10.73 26.31 -22.12
CA PRO A 245 -9.79 26.45 -21.01
C PRO A 245 -10.44 27.18 -19.82
N ILE A 246 -10.11 26.75 -18.62
CA ILE A 246 -10.53 27.41 -17.39
C ILE A 246 -10.01 28.87 -17.39
N PRO A 247 -10.83 29.87 -17.06
CA PRO A 247 -10.44 31.29 -17.09
C PRO A 247 -9.18 31.56 -16.26
N VAL A 248 -8.24 32.30 -16.84
CA VAL A 248 -6.92 32.60 -16.27
C VAL A 248 -6.81 34.05 -15.85
N THR A 249 -6.29 34.30 -14.67
CA THR A 249 -6.02 35.64 -14.14
C THR A 249 -4.51 35.97 -14.23
N PRO A 250 -4.12 37.27 -14.11
CA PRO A 250 -2.70 37.62 -14.00
C PRO A 250 -1.97 36.97 -12.80
N GLN A 251 -2.68 36.69 -11.71
CA GLN A 251 -2.15 36.00 -10.53
C GLN A 251 -1.84 34.55 -10.84
N ASP A 252 -2.69 33.86 -11.62
CA ASP A 252 -2.46 32.48 -12.07
C ASP A 252 -1.13 32.42 -12.84
N ARG A 253 -0.93 33.30 -13.83
CA ARG A 253 0.30 33.33 -14.64
C ARG A 253 1.56 33.59 -13.82
N ALA A 254 1.49 34.38 -12.76
CA ALA A 254 2.62 34.63 -11.87
C ALA A 254 3.04 33.38 -11.07
N ALA A 255 2.08 32.48 -10.81
CA ALA A 255 2.35 31.23 -10.09
C ALA A 255 2.97 30.12 -10.97
N TRP A 256 2.91 30.25 -12.30
CA TRP A 256 3.26 29.18 -13.24
C TRP A 256 4.75 28.96 -13.51
N GLN A 257 5.64 29.76 -12.92
CA GLN A 257 7.09 29.57 -13.08
C GLN A 257 7.56 28.17 -12.66
N VAL A 258 6.89 27.57 -11.65
CA VAL A 258 7.21 26.24 -11.15
C VAL A 258 6.91 25.13 -12.16
N PHE A 259 6.00 25.37 -13.09
CA PHE A 259 5.55 24.37 -14.07
C PHE A 259 6.34 24.38 -15.39
N GLN A 260 7.21 25.37 -15.62
CA GLN A 260 7.90 25.56 -16.91
C GLN A 260 8.76 24.35 -17.33
N CYS A 261 9.19 23.54 -16.37
CA CYS A 261 10.02 22.38 -16.62
C CYS A 261 9.27 21.03 -16.61
N SER A 262 7.95 21.04 -16.43
CA SER A 262 7.17 19.79 -16.28
C SER A 262 7.06 18.98 -17.58
N THR A 263 7.01 19.65 -18.72
CA THR A 263 6.65 19.03 -20.00
C THR A 263 7.48 19.56 -21.18
N SER A 264 8.59 20.26 -20.94
CA SER A 264 9.40 20.90 -21.99
C SER A 264 10.88 20.59 -21.87
N ALA A 265 11.44 20.09 -22.96
CA ALA A 265 12.90 19.95 -23.13
C ALA A 265 13.66 21.29 -23.09
N ASP A 266 12.96 22.42 -23.29
CA ASP A 266 13.50 23.77 -23.28
C ASP A 266 13.50 24.40 -21.87
N CYS A 267 13.42 23.58 -20.82
CA CYS A 267 13.53 24.02 -19.43
C CYS A 267 14.84 24.82 -19.23
N PRO A 268 14.78 26.06 -18.73
CA PRO A 268 15.98 26.91 -18.58
C PRO A 268 17.00 26.33 -17.57
N ASN A 269 16.56 25.48 -16.66
CA ASN A 269 17.38 24.75 -15.69
C ASN A 269 16.85 23.32 -15.59
N PRO A 270 17.10 22.45 -16.60
CA PRO A 270 16.68 21.07 -16.52
C PRO A 270 17.36 20.43 -15.31
N ASP A 271 16.56 19.83 -14.45
CA ASP A 271 17.06 18.92 -13.43
C ASP A 271 17.79 17.80 -14.18
N PRO A 272 19.07 17.50 -13.90
CA PRO A 272 19.79 16.40 -14.54
C PRO A 272 19.07 15.06 -14.39
N ASP A 273 18.29 14.85 -13.35
CA ASP A 273 17.51 13.65 -13.11
C ASP A 273 16.23 13.59 -13.95
N LEU A 274 15.62 14.74 -14.27
CA LEU A 274 14.56 14.81 -15.27
C LEU A 274 15.04 14.39 -16.66
N LEU A 275 16.33 14.58 -16.98
CA LEU A 275 16.90 14.13 -18.24
C LEU A 275 16.99 12.60 -18.36
N ASN A 276 16.99 11.90 -17.23
CA ASN A 276 17.01 10.43 -17.18
C ASN A 276 15.61 9.83 -17.13
N HIS A 277 14.60 10.58 -16.67
CA HIS A 277 13.20 10.21 -16.74
C HIS A 277 12.56 10.89 -17.95
N THR A 278 12.35 10.18 -18.98
CA THR A 278 12.09 10.51 -20.38
C THR A 278 10.81 11.30 -20.69
N VAL A 279 10.27 12.09 -19.80
CA VAL A 279 9.11 12.93 -20.10
C VAL A 279 9.57 14.30 -20.59
N HIS A 280 10.03 14.33 -21.83
CA HIS A 280 10.51 15.55 -22.48
C HIS A 280 9.48 16.17 -23.43
N ASP A 281 8.32 15.52 -23.59
CA ASP A 281 7.29 15.96 -24.52
C ASP A 281 5.89 15.65 -23.98
N TRP A 282 4.90 16.32 -24.55
CA TRP A 282 3.50 16.16 -24.19
C TRP A 282 2.98 14.73 -24.36
N GLU A 283 3.39 14.02 -25.41
CA GLU A 283 2.92 12.66 -25.69
C GLU A 283 3.35 11.70 -24.58
N SER A 284 4.60 11.75 -24.17
CA SER A 284 5.10 10.95 -23.04
C SER A 284 4.40 11.31 -21.73
N PHE A 285 4.13 12.60 -21.50
CA PHE A 285 3.42 13.06 -20.31
C PHE A 285 1.99 12.55 -20.28
N ILE A 286 1.22 12.72 -21.35
CA ILE A 286 -0.21 12.38 -21.33
C ILE A 286 -0.49 10.87 -21.39
N THR A 287 0.49 10.07 -21.79
CA THR A 287 0.40 8.60 -21.77
C THR A 287 0.97 7.98 -20.49
N TYR A 288 1.55 8.78 -19.60
CA TYR A 288 2.11 8.31 -18.32
C TYR A 288 1.11 7.50 -17.51
N ALA A 289 -0.05 8.08 -17.25
CA ALA A 289 -1.09 7.48 -16.43
C ALA A 289 -2.46 7.60 -17.12
N GLU A 290 -2.52 7.16 -18.36
CA GLU A 290 -3.78 7.03 -19.10
C GLU A 290 -4.66 5.99 -18.39
N LEU A 291 -5.91 6.35 -18.19
CA LEU A 291 -6.93 5.52 -17.54
C LEU A 291 -7.91 5.00 -18.60
N PRO A 292 -8.68 3.96 -18.31
CA PRO A 292 -9.81 3.58 -19.15
C PRO A 292 -10.78 4.76 -19.42
N ASN A 293 -11.53 4.68 -20.52
CA ASN A 293 -12.56 5.63 -20.91
C ASN A 293 -12.05 7.05 -21.23
N ASP A 294 -10.91 7.16 -21.91
CA ASP A 294 -10.28 8.43 -22.31
C ASP A 294 -10.03 9.40 -21.15
N LYS A 295 -9.72 8.86 -19.98
CA LYS A 295 -9.36 9.62 -18.79
C LYS A 295 -7.84 9.57 -18.54
N TYR A 296 -7.37 10.45 -17.66
CA TYR A 296 -5.97 10.58 -17.32
C TYR A 296 -5.81 10.91 -15.83
N LEU A 297 -4.92 10.20 -15.14
CA LEU A 297 -4.53 10.52 -13.77
C LEU A 297 -3.42 11.57 -13.78
N LEU A 298 -3.74 12.77 -13.33
CA LEU A 298 -2.76 13.82 -13.09
C LEU A 298 -2.15 13.65 -11.68
N ASN A 299 -1.07 12.91 -11.62
CA ASN A 299 -0.26 12.69 -10.41
C ASN A 299 1.22 12.73 -10.82
N TRP A 300 1.65 13.88 -11.39
CA TRP A 300 3.01 14.02 -11.90
C TRP A 300 3.91 14.64 -10.83
N PRO A 301 5.06 14.00 -10.50
CA PRO A 301 6.10 14.60 -9.68
C PRO A 301 6.74 15.79 -10.40
N HIS A 302 7.83 16.28 -9.93
CA HIS A 302 8.73 17.22 -10.60
C HIS A 302 8.07 18.39 -11.34
N HIS A 303 7.94 19.52 -10.66
CA HIS A 303 7.40 20.77 -11.23
C HIS A 303 5.95 20.71 -11.76
N ALA A 304 5.16 19.75 -11.31
CA ALA A 304 3.75 19.64 -11.64
C ALA A 304 2.87 19.83 -10.39
N ASN A 305 2.05 18.84 -10.01
CA ASN A 305 1.08 19.01 -8.94
C ASN A 305 1.50 18.48 -7.56
N ASP A 306 2.74 18.03 -7.38
CA ASP A 306 3.29 17.77 -6.05
C ASP A 306 3.40 19.06 -5.23
N TYR A 307 3.08 18.98 -3.93
CA TYR A 307 3.01 20.13 -3.05
C TYR A 307 3.77 19.85 -1.73
N PRO A 308 4.72 20.76 -1.33
CA PRO A 308 5.57 20.53 -0.18
C PRO A 308 4.79 20.51 1.14
N VAL A 309 5.21 19.62 2.02
CA VAL A 309 4.68 19.47 3.38
C VAL A 309 5.68 20.00 4.40
N SER A 310 5.18 20.55 5.50
CA SER A 310 5.99 21.03 6.62
C SER A 310 5.59 20.36 7.93
N GLU A 311 6.48 20.38 8.94
CA GLU A 311 6.20 19.91 10.29
C GLU A 311 4.86 20.45 10.85
N ALA A 312 4.59 21.75 10.61
CA ALA A 312 3.35 22.39 11.06
C ALA A 312 2.07 21.74 10.47
N PHE A 313 2.17 21.04 9.34
CA PHE A 313 1.06 20.26 8.78
C PHE A 313 0.62 19.13 9.72
N TYR A 314 1.57 18.47 10.34
CA TYR A 314 1.29 17.39 11.28
C TYR A 314 0.87 17.90 12.65
N GLU A 315 1.49 18.95 13.15
CA GLU A 315 1.29 19.44 14.50
C GLU A 315 0.04 20.31 14.69
N ASN A 316 -0.44 20.95 13.61
CA ASN A 316 -1.50 21.93 13.71
C ASN A 316 -2.60 21.72 12.64
N ARG A 317 -3.78 21.25 13.06
CA ARG A 317 -4.92 20.95 12.16
C ARG A 317 -5.38 22.16 11.35
N PHE A 318 -5.37 23.36 11.92
CA PHE A 318 -5.72 24.59 11.19
C PHE A 318 -4.69 24.87 10.08
N PHE A 319 -3.41 24.67 10.38
CA PHE A 319 -2.35 24.84 9.39
C PHE A 319 -2.43 23.76 8.30
N ARG A 320 -2.72 22.52 8.68
CA ARG A 320 -3.00 21.42 7.75
C ARG A 320 -4.12 21.78 6.77
N ALA A 321 -5.28 22.22 7.28
CA ALA A 321 -6.41 22.62 6.43
C ALA A 321 -6.04 23.74 5.45
N LYS A 322 -5.21 24.69 5.87
CA LYS A 322 -4.69 25.75 4.99
C LYS A 322 -3.78 25.18 3.89
N GLN A 323 -2.82 24.30 4.24
CA GLN A 323 -1.93 23.68 3.25
C GLN A 323 -2.70 22.81 2.26
N LEU A 324 -3.69 22.03 2.71
CA LEU A 324 -4.55 21.23 1.84
C LEU A 324 -5.30 22.07 0.80
N ARG A 325 -5.85 23.23 1.21
CA ARG A 325 -6.45 24.18 0.26
C ARG A 325 -5.44 24.71 -0.76
N SER A 326 -4.23 25.05 -0.29
CA SER A 326 -3.19 25.54 -1.18
C SER A 326 -2.73 24.46 -2.16
N ALA A 327 -2.66 23.21 -1.74
CA ALA A 327 -2.31 22.07 -2.60
C ALA A 327 -3.39 21.81 -3.67
N LYS A 328 -4.69 21.86 -3.32
CA LYS A 328 -5.79 21.82 -4.31
C LYS A 328 -5.69 22.95 -5.34
N GLN A 329 -5.43 24.17 -4.86
CA GLN A 329 -5.21 25.31 -5.74
C GLN A 329 -4.00 25.12 -6.66
N HIS A 330 -2.92 24.51 -6.15
CA HIS A 330 -1.72 24.22 -6.93
C HIS A 330 -2.03 23.26 -8.09
N THR A 331 -2.75 22.16 -7.83
CA THR A 331 -3.21 21.23 -8.87
C THR A 331 -4.07 21.96 -9.92
N MET A 332 -5.04 22.79 -9.49
CA MET A 332 -5.85 23.57 -10.41
C MET A 332 -5.04 24.57 -11.24
N GLN A 333 -3.98 25.14 -10.68
CA GLN A 333 -3.06 26.00 -11.42
C GLN A 333 -2.31 25.21 -12.49
N PHE A 334 -1.93 23.99 -12.21
CA PHE A 334 -1.27 23.14 -13.20
C PHE A 334 -2.22 22.76 -14.34
N VAL A 335 -3.47 22.42 -14.04
CA VAL A 335 -4.49 22.18 -15.09
C VAL A 335 -4.69 23.40 -15.98
N LYS A 336 -4.82 24.61 -15.41
CA LYS A 336 -4.91 25.85 -16.19
C LYS A 336 -3.67 26.10 -17.06
N TYR A 337 -2.48 25.79 -16.53
CA TYR A 337 -1.22 25.88 -17.25
C TYR A 337 -1.21 24.93 -18.47
N MET A 338 -1.61 23.68 -18.27
CA MET A 338 -1.75 22.70 -19.36
C MET A 338 -2.68 23.18 -20.46
N GLN A 339 -3.87 23.67 -20.07
CA GLN A 339 -4.89 24.11 -21.02
C GLN A 339 -4.50 25.39 -21.79
N THR A 340 -3.68 26.25 -21.20
CA THR A 340 -3.41 27.59 -21.73
C THR A 340 -2.01 27.74 -22.31
N GLU A 341 -0.95 27.37 -21.55
CA GLU A 341 0.44 27.57 -21.98
C GLU A 341 0.93 26.40 -22.82
N LEU A 342 0.43 25.17 -22.56
CA LEU A 342 0.75 23.99 -23.35
C LEU A 342 -0.23 23.78 -24.51
N ASP A 343 -1.30 24.60 -24.61
CA ASP A 343 -2.31 24.59 -25.68
C ASP A 343 -3.11 23.28 -25.79
N HIS A 344 -3.51 22.73 -24.60
CA HIS A 344 -4.28 21.48 -24.48
C HIS A 344 -5.60 21.68 -23.76
N PRO A 345 -6.52 22.55 -24.27
CA PRO A 345 -7.81 22.82 -23.62
C PRO A 345 -8.76 21.62 -23.64
N GLU A 346 -8.52 20.60 -24.46
CA GLU A 346 -9.33 19.39 -24.54
C GLU A 346 -9.24 18.52 -23.27
N TRP A 347 -8.26 18.73 -22.39
CA TRP A 347 -8.16 18.01 -21.14
C TRP A 347 -8.85 18.78 -20.01
N GLN A 348 -10.03 18.29 -19.62
CA GLN A 348 -10.89 18.87 -18.61
C GLN A 348 -10.88 18.06 -17.31
N ILE A 349 -11.23 18.68 -16.18
CA ILE A 349 -11.47 17.92 -14.94
C ILE A 349 -12.67 17.00 -15.16
N ALA A 350 -12.50 15.69 -14.87
CA ALA A 350 -13.58 14.71 -14.93
C ALA A 350 -14.61 15.01 -13.82
N THR A 351 -15.87 15.21 -14.20
CA THR A 351 -16.93 15.61 -13.25
C THR A 351 -17.68 14.43 -12.65
N ASP A 352 -17.36 13.22 -13.07
CA ASP A 352 -18.01 11.96 -12.69
C ASP A 352 -17.16 11.10 -11.74
N GLU A 353 -15.93 11.55 -11.38
CA GLU A 353 -15.04 10.76 -10.55
C GLU A 353 -15.23 11.00 -9.05
N PHE A 354 -15.30 12.24 -8.62
CA PHE A 354 -15.35 12.56 -7.19
C PHE A 354 -16.61 13.35 -6.83
N PRO A 355 -17.25 13.04 -5.69
CA PRO A 355 -18.46 13.71 -5.23
C PRO A 355 -18.16 15.04 -4.52
N THR A 356 -17.18 15.79 -4.97
CA THR A 356 -16.76 17.09 -4.43
C THR A 356 -17.19 18.23 -5.35
N ASP A 357 -17.43 19.41 -4.81
CA ASP A 357 -17.85 20.57 -5.60
C ASP A 357 -16.82 21.03 -6.63
N ASP A 358 -15.54 20.75 -6.37
CA ASP A 358 -14.40 21.05 -7.24
C ASP A 358 -14.00 19.88 -8.13
N HIS A 359 -14.67 18.74 -8.02
CA HIS A 359 -14.38 17.48 -8.72
C HIS A 359 -12.95 16.96 -8.53
N LEU A 360 -12.24 17.44 -7.50
CA LEU A 360 -10.96 16.92 -7.08
C LEU A 360 -11.13 15.86 -5.98
N PRO A 361 -10.12 15.02 -5.75
CA PRO A 361 -10.12 13.99 -4.69
C PRO A 361 -10.57 14.52 -3.33
N LEU A 362 -11.19 13.63 -2.54
CA LEU A 362 -11.68 13.95 -1.19
C LEU A 362 -10.52 14.26 -0.23
N ILE A 363 -9.42 13.53 -0.37
CA ILE A 363 -8.20 13.67 0.43
C ILE A 363 -6.98 13.78 -0.50
N PRO A 364 -5.84 14.30 -0.03
CA PRO A 364 -4.61 14.26 -0.82
C PRO A 364 -4.00 12.85 -0.82
N TYR A 365 -3.18 12.56 -1.83
CA TYR A 365 -2.21 11.49 -1.75
C TYR A 365 -1.08 11.89 -0.82
N MET A 366 -0.99 11.24 0.33
CA MET A 366 0.10 11.38 1.30
C MET A 366 1.12 10.28 1.10
N ARG A 367 2.38 10.65 0.94
CA ARG A 367 3.48 9.68 0.79
C ARG A 367 4.14 9.32 2.10
N GLU A 368 4.11 10.21 3.07
CA GLU A 368 4.71 10.00 4.38
C GLU A 368 3.77 10.46 5.50
N ALA A 369 3.76 9.73 6.61
CA ALA A 369 3.01 10.04 7.82
C ALA A 369 3.97 10.25 9.00
N ARG A 370 3.43 10.50 10.20
CA ARG A 370 4.21 10.27 11.43
C ARG A 370 4.63 8.81 11.46
N ARG A 371 5.90 8.53 11.60
CA ARG A 371 6.46 7.17 11.60
C ARG A 371 6.75 6.74 13.04
N LEU A 372 6.26 5.56 13.40
CA LEU A 372 6.41 4.98 14.74
C LEU A 372 7.89 4.93 15.17
N VAL A 373 8.16 5.25 16.42
CA VAL A 373 9.46 5.02 17.05
C VAL A 373 9.44 3.69 17.78
N ASN A 374 10.31 2.77 17.39
CA ASN A 374 10.63 1.55 18.12
C ASN A 374 12.08 1.11 17.86
N ASP A 375 12.57 0.12 18.62
CA ASP A 375 13.93 -0.40 18.50
C ASP A 375 14.11 -1.33 17.28
N SER A 376 13.00 -1.76 16.66
CA SER A 376 12.97 -2.69 15.52
C SER A 376 12.65 -1.97 14.20
N ILE A 377 13.09 -0.73 14.06
CA ILE A 377 12.87 0.07 12.85
C ILE A 377 13.47 -0.60 11.61
N MET A 378 12.68 -0.71 10.54
CA MET A 378 13.14 -1.21 9.25
C MET A 378 13.92 -0.11 8.52
N VAL A 379 15.13 -0.44 8.04
CA VAL A 379 16.10 0.52 7.48
C VAL A 379 16.63 0.05 6.13
N GLN A 380 17.35 0.92 5.43
CA GLN A 380 17.87 0.70 4.07
C GLN A 380 18.49 -0.69 3.84
N ARG A 381 19.28 -1.23 4.77
CA ARG A 381 19.92 -2.55 4.63
C ARG A 381 18.92 -3.72 4.55
N ASP A 382 17.69 -3.52 5.01
CA ASP A 382 16.67 -4.57 5.06
C ASP A 382 15.93 -4.72 3.72
N VAL A 383 16.10 -3.75 2.80
CA VAL A 383 15.48 -3.76 1.47
C VAL A 383 16.50 -3.90 0.33
N ILE A 384 17.79 -3.84 0.62
CA ILE A 384 18.86 -3.91 -0.38
C ILE A 384 19.45 -5.32 -0.43
N PRO A 385 19.65 -5.89 -1.63
CA PRO A 385 20.23 -7.21 -1.79
C PRO A 385 21.70 -7.23 -1.35
N VAL A 386 22.11 -8.31 -0.71
CA VAL A 386 23.48 -8.54 -0.25
C VAL A 386 24.17 -9.54 -1.18
N ASN A 387 25.45 -9.31 -1.48
CA ASN A 387 26.28 -10.22 -2.29
C ASN A 387 25.75 -10.51 -3.70
N GLY A 388 24.93 -9.63 -4.27
CA GLY A 388 24.32 -9.83 -5.59
C GLY A 388 23.18 -10.86 -5.59
N ASN A 389 22.59 -11.16 -4.45
CA ASN A 389 21.38 -11.97 -4.35
C ASN A 389 20.22 -11.31 -5.07
N PRO A 390 19.25 -12.08 -5.58
CA PRO A 390 18.10 -11.55 -6.32
C PRO A 390 17.04 -10.90 -5.40
N ARG A 391 17.20 -10.99 -4.08
CA ARG A 391 16.31 -10.48 -3.03
C ARG A 391 17.07 -9.75 -1.95
N ALA A 392 16.37 -8.91 -1.22
CA ALA A 392 16.80 -8.43 0.09
C ALA A 392 16.91 -9.60 1.09
N PRO A 393 17.61 -9.42 2.23
CA PRO A 393 17.70 -10.45 3.26
C PRO A 393 16.33 -10.99 3.69
N THR A 394 16.21 -12.31 3.79
CA THR A 394 14.97 -12.96 4.26
C THR A 394 14.79 -12.77 5.76
N ILE A 395 13.54 -12.63 6.20
CA ILE A 395 13.14 -12.33 7.57
C ILE A 395 12.21 -13.45 8.08
N ASP A 396 12.51 -14.03 9.24
CA ASP A 396 11.74 -15.14 9.80
C ASP A 396 10.33 -14.73 10.25
N ASP A 397 10.17 -13.48 10.71
CA ASP A 397 8.93 -12.91 11.22
C ASP A 397 8.20 -12.03 10.18
N THR A 398 8.43 -12.28 8.90
CA THR A 398 7.81 -11.56 7.79
C THR A 398 6.30 -11.67 7.79
N ILE A 399 5.61 -10.56 7.45
CA ILE A 399 4.13 -10.49 7.36
C ILE A 399 3.62 -9.87 6.07
N ALA A 400 4.49 -9.29 5.27
CA ALA A 400 4.18 -8.70 3.97
C ALA A 400 5.43 -8.67 3.08
N VAL A 401 5.23 -8.41 1.80
CA VAL A 401 6.30 -8.32 0.80
C VAL A 401 6.13 -7.08 -0.07
N GLY A 402 7.24 -6.58 -0.62
CA GLY A 402 7.27 -5.54 -1.63
C GLY A 402 8.42 -5.74 -2.62
N ASP A 403 8.33 -5.09 -3.78
CA ASP A 403 9.36 -5.16 -4.83
C ASP A 403 9.52 -3.84 -5.61
N TYR A 404 8.91 -2.76 -5.10
CA TYR A 404 9.04 -1.44 -5.69
C TYR A 404 10.35 -0.78 -5.26
N PHE A 405 10.90 0.05 -6.15
CA PHE A 405 12.13 0.80 -5.82
C PHE A 405 11.87 1.88 -4.74
N ILE A 406 12.94 2.36 -4.11
CA ILE A 406 12.86 3.47 -3.17
C ILE A 406 12.54 4.73 -3.97
N ASP A 407 11.33 5.25 -3.79
CA ASP A 407 10.79 6.38 -4.52
C ASP A 407 10.40 7.50 -3.56
N HIS A 408 11.02 8.66 -3.73
CA HIS A 408 10.79 9.84 -2.94
C HIS A 408 10.41 11.03 -3.80
N HIS A 409 9.49 11.84 -3.28
CA HIS A 409 9.01 13.05 -3.92
C HIS A 409 9.27 14.26 -3.04
N HIS A 410 10.13 15.16 -3.51
CA HIS A 410 10.48 16.40 -2.82
C HIS A 410 10.41 17.58 -3.77
N ALA A 411 9.25 18.26 -3.84
CA ALA A 411 9.02 19.41 -4.70
C ALA A 411 9.66 20.68 -4.11
N LYS A 412 10.95 20.81 -4.19
CA LYS A 412 11.68 22.00 -3.72
C LYS A 412 11.60 23.15 -4.71
N HIS A 413 10.42 23.45 -5.23
CA HIS A 413 10.21 24.52 -6.21
C HIS A 413 10.69 25.91 -5.73
N HIS A 414 10.74 26.10 -4.41
CA HIS A 414 11.18 27.34 -3.78
C HIS A 414 12.69 27.40 -3.53
N LEU A 415 13.43 26.29 -3.73
CA LEU A 415 14.87 26.26 -3.53
C LEU A 415 15.61 26.47 -4.86
N PRO A 416 16.75 27.17 -4.86
CA PRO A 416 17.65 27.21 -6.01
C PRO A 416 18.04 25.79 -6.44
N PRO A 417 18.30 25.55 -7.74
CA PRO A 417 18.66 24.22 -8.26
C PRO A 417 19.83 23.56 -7.52
N GLU A 418 20.82 24.38 -7.09
CA GLU A 418 21.98 23.93 -6.34
C GLU A 418 21.68 23.48 -4.90
N CYS A 419 20.48 23.76 -4.40
CA CYS A 419 20.02 23.35 -3.07
C CYS A 419 19.06 22.15 -3.13
N ARG A 420 18.74 21.65 -4.33
CA ARG A 420 17.93 20.45 -4.49
C ARG A 420 18.78 19.24 -4.15
N LEU A 421 18.23 18.36 -3.33
CA LEU A 421 18.91 17.13 -2.99
C LEU A 421 18.89 16.19 -4.20
N HIS A 422 20.06 15.75 -4.58
CA HIS A 422 20.23 14.54 -5.36
C HIS A 422 20.09 13.38 -4.37
N GLU A 423 18.99 12.68 -4.43
CA GLU A 423 18.76 11.47 -3.64
C GLU A 423 19.08 10.28 -4.52
N ASP A 424 20.35 9.86 -4.48
CA ASP A 424 20.82 8.66 -5.18
C ASP A 424 20.60 7.46 -4.25
N TYR A 425 19.42 6.84 -4.35
CA TYR A 425 19.11 5.65 -3.58
C TYR A 425 19.66 4.41 -4.28
N PRO A 426 20.26 3.47 -3.54
CA PRO A 426 20.70 2.22 -4.12
C PRO A 426 19.52 1.39 -4.58
N ASP A 427 19.71 0.62 -5.66
CA ASP A 427 18.73 -0.33 -6.15
C ASP A 427 18.35 -1.32 -5.04
N ASN A 428 17.08 -1.38 -4.70
CA ASN A 428 16.54 -2.40 -3.83
C ASN A 428 16.02 -3.59 -4.66
N ALA A 429 15.74 -4.69 -3.97
CA ALA A 429 15.22 -5.93 -4.54
C ALA A 429 13.90 -6.30 -3.84
N PRO A 430 13.19 -7.34 -4.29
CA PRO A 430 12.07 -7.86 -3.53
C PRO A 430 12.43 -8.06 -2.07
N PHE A 431 11.63 -7.48 -1.16
CA PHE A 431 11.89 -7.42 0.27
C PHE A 431 10.69 -7.92 1.09
N GLN A 432 10.94 -8.17 2.35
CA GLN A 432 9.97 -8.61 3.34
C GLN A 432 9.79 -7.56 4.42
N VAL A 433 8.60 -7.48 5.02
CA VAL A 433 8.28 -6.56 6.11
C VAL A 433 8.13 -7.36 7.40
N PRO A 434 8.92 -7.08 8.46
CA PRO A 434 8.81 -7.78 9.74
C PRO A 434 7.57 -7.35 10.53
N ILE A 435 6.99 -8.24 11.32
CA ILE A 435 5.83 -7.97 12.18
C ILE A 435 6.09 -6.85 13.20
N SER A 436 7.35 -6.71 13.63
CA SER A 436 7.77 -5.77 14.67
C SER A 436 7.58 -4.29 14.30
N VAL A 437 7.42 -3.95 13.01
CA VAL A 437 7.20 -2.55 12.58
C VAL A 437 5.89 -1.95 13.06
N PHE A 438 4.94 -2.77 13.54
CA PHE A 438 3.62 -2.34 13.99
C PHE A 438 3.54 -1.99 15.48
N PHE A 439 4.51 -2.43 16.29
CA PHE A 439 4.41 -2.39 17.75
C PHE A 439 5.16 -1.20 18.33
N PRO A 440 4.50 -0.32 19.12
CA PRO A 440 5.18 0.73 19.85
C PRO A 440 5.99 0.17 21.03
N ASP A 441 7.18 0.73 21.27
CA ASP A 441 7.99 0.45 22.47
C ASP A 441 7.48 1.27 23.65
N THR A 442 6.23 1.06 24.03
CA THR A 442 5.57 1.75 25.13
C THR A 442 4.82 0.75 26.00
N ASP A 443 4.30 1.24 27.14
CA ASP A 443 3.40 0.45 27.98
C ASP A 443 1.95 0.39 27.45
N ASP A 444 1.69 0.91 26.24
CA ASP A 444 0.40 0.75 25.56
C ASP A 444 0.39 -0.51 24.69
N GLU A 445 0.02 -1.61 25.32
CA GLU A 445 0.01 -2.93 24.72
C GLU A 445 -1.19 -3.22 23.81
N CYS A 446 -2.08 -2.25 23.56
CA CYS A 446 -3.29 -2.43 22.73
C CYS A 446 -3.25 -1.62 21.43
N PHE A 447 -2.19 -0.86 21.22
CA PHE A 447 -2.01 0.01 20.06
C PHE A 447 -1.21 -0.69 18.95
N LEU A 448 -1.63 -0.53 17.69
CA LEU A 448 -0.91 -0.93 16.50
C LEU A 448 -0.79 0.25 15.54
N ALA A 449 0.40 0.45 14.97
CA ALA A 449 0.61 1.41 13.89
C ALA A 449 0.44 0.72 12.52
N GLY A 450 -0.28 1.35 11.62
CA GLY A 450 -0.55 0.85 10.27
C GLY A 450 -0.27 1.89 9.18
N GLU A 451 -0.71 1.61 7.97
CA GLU A 451 -0.51 2.46 6.81
C GLU A 451 0.98 2.87 6.65
N LYS A 452 1.22 4.16 6.52
CA LYS A 452 2.55 4.77 6.43
C LYS A 452 3.15 5.12 7.79
N SER A 453 2.43 4.81 8.88
CA SER A 453 2.82 5.16 10.26
C SER A 453 3.65 4.08 10.95
N ILE A 454 4.02 3.03 10.26
CA ILE A 454 4.85 1.93 10.76
C ILE A 454 6.28 2.39 11.10
N ALA A 455 7.01 1.56 11.85
CA ALA A 455 8.40 1.84 12.20
C ALA A 455 9.36 1.57 11.03
N VAL A 456 9.53 2.56 10.18
CA VAL A 456 10.48 2.56 9.06
C VAL A 456 11.26 3.87 9.01
N SER A 457 12.46 3.83 8.45
CA SER A 457 13.21 5.05 8.15
C SER A 457 12.52 5.86 7.05
N HIS A 458 12.88 7.14 6.92
CA HIS A 458 12.44 7.96 5.80
C HIS A 458 12.76 7.28 4.46
N ILE A 459 13.97 6.72 4.31
CA ILE A 459 14.40 6.02 3.09
C ILE A 459 13.49 4.84 2.77
N VAL A 460 13.28 3.94 3.73
CA VAL A 460 12.46 2.74 3.52
C VAL A 460 10.98 3.06 3.33
N ASN A 461 10.48 4.16 3.89
CA ASN A 461 9.14 4.63 3.60
C ASN A 461 8.91 4.78 2.09
N GLY A 462 9.93 5.15 1.31
CA GLY A 462 9.85 5.29 -0.14
C GLY A 462 9.38 4.03 -0.89
N CYS A 463 9.64 2.83 -0.38
CA CYS A 463 9.20 1.58 -1.01
C CYS A 463 8.10 0.83 -0.23
N THR A 464 7.86 1.15 1.05
CA THR A 464 6.82 0.48 1.85
C THR A 464 5.46 1.18 1.80
N ARG A 465 5.40 2.42 1.33
CA ARG A 465 4.17 3.24 1.26
C ARG A 465 3.23 2.90 0.10
N LEU A 466 3.65 2.03 -0.81
CA LEU A 466 2.89 1.72 -2.04
C LEU A 466 1.66 0.86 -1.73
N GLN A 467 0.62 1.03 -2.55
CA GLN A 467 -0.69 0.45 -2.31
C GLN A 467 -0.65 -1.07 -2.05
N PRO A 468 0.04 -1.91 -2.84
CA PRO A 468 0.06 -3.36 -2.58
C PRO A 468 0.70 -3.72 -1.24
N VAL A 469 1.81 -3.07 -0.87
CA VAL A 469 2.50 -3.33 0.40
C VAL A 469 1.60 -2.93 1.58
N VAL A 470 0.98 -1.75 1.49
CA VAL A 470 0.06 -1.23 2.52
C VAL A 470 -1.17 -2.14 2.69
N MET A 471 -1.74 -2.65 1.60
CA MET A 471 -2.86 -3.62 1.66
C MET A 471 -2.45 -4.93 2.34
N LEU A 472 -1.26 -5.47 2.04
CA LEU A 472 -0.75 -6.69 2.67
C LEU A 472 -0.46 -6.49 4.15
N MET A 473 0.16 -5.36 4.53
CA MET A 473 0.35 -4.97 5.93
C MET A 473 -0.99 -4.83 6.65
N GLY A 474 -2.00 -4.28 5.98
CA GLY A 474 -3.35 -4.21 6.51
C GLY A 474 -3.92 -5.59 6.83
N GLN A 475 -3.82 -6.56 5.92
CA GLN A 475 -4.25 -7.94 6.21
C GLN A 475 -3.52 -8.54 7.41
N ALA A 476 -2.23 -8.28 7.54
CA ALA A 476 -1.45 -8.73 8.70
C ALA A 476 -1.94 -8.10 10.00
N LEU A 477 -2.19 -6.78 10.01
CA LEU A 477 -2.75 -6.05 11.16
C LEU A 477 -4.09 -6.63 11.60
N GLY A 478 -4.98 -6.93 10.65
CA GLY A 478 -6.26 -7.57 10.92
C GLY A 478 -6.11 -8.93 11.59
N ALA A 479 -5.19 -9.77 11.10
CA ALA A 479 -4.92 -11.08 11.69
C ALA A 479 -4.31 -10.97 13.10
N ILE A 480 -3.34 -10.07 13.30
CA ILE A 480 -2.72 -9.82 14.61
C ILE A 480 -3.76 -9.34 15.60
N ALA A 481 -4.56 -8.33 15.24
CA ALA A 481 -5.58 -7.74 16.12
C ALA A 481 -6.65 -8.78 16.51
N THR A 482 -7.09 -9.62 15.56
CA THR A 482 -8.04 -10.68 15.84
C THR A 482 -7.50 -11.69 16.84
N TYR A 483 -6.27 -12.17 16.64
CA TYR A 483 -5.69 -13.12 17.57
C TYR A 483 -5.39 -12.50 18.95
N ALA A 484 -4.97 -11.24 18.99
CA ALA A 484 -4.79 -10.50 20.24
C ALA A 484 -6.10 -10.39 21.03
N ALA A 485 -7.20 -10.04 20.35
CA ALA A 485 -8.53 -9.94 20.98
C ALA A 485 -9.05 -11.32 21.44
N GLN A 486 -8.97 -12.36 20.60
CA GLN A 486 -9.43 -13.71 20.92
C GLN A 486 -8.66 -14.36 22.08
N ASP A 487 -7.34 -14.16 22.13
CA ASP A 487 -6.48 -14.75 23.16
C ASP A 487 -6.37 -13.88 24.42
N ASP A 488 -6.97 -12.68 24.44
CA ASP A 488 -6.83 -11.65 25.48
C ASP A 488 -5.34 -11.34 25.82
N LYS A 489 -4.54 -11.12 24.74
CA LYS A 489 -3.10 -10.87 24.81
C LYS A 489 -2.69 -9.55 24.15
N PRO A 490 -1.51 -8.98 24.49
CA PRO A 490 -0.91 -7.95 23.69
C PRO A 490 -0.75 -8.39 22.23
N PRO A 491 -1.00 -7.52 21.23
CA PRO A 491 -0.64 -7.77 19.85
C PRO A 491 0.81 -8.26 19.66
N ALA A 492 1.77 -7.70 20.39
CA ALA A 492 3.17 -8.11 20.34
C ALA A 492 3.46 -9.53 20.89
N GLU A 493 2.52 -10.12 21.66
CA GLU A 493 2.64 -11.49 22.17
C GLU A 493 1.90 -12.53 21.31
N VAL A 494 1.29 -12.12 20.21
CA VAL A 494 0.63 -13.04 19.28
C VAL A 494 1.69 -13.90 18.60
N ASN A 495 1.37 -15.18 18.46
CA ASN A 495 2.30 -16.12 17.80
C ASN A 495 2.43 -15.79 16.31
N THR A 496 3.60 -15.34 15.88
CA THR A 496 3.90 -14.93 14.51
C THR A 496 3.62 -16.04 13.50
N ALA A 497 3.98 -17.30 13.79
CA ALA A 497 3.71 -18.41 12.87
C ALA A 497 2.21 -18.65 12.66
N ARG A 498 1.36 -18.35 13.67
CA ARG A 498 -0.10 -18.41 13.53
C ARG A 498 -0.62 -17.30 12.62
N VAL A 499 -0.04 -16.08 12.72
CA VAL A 499 -0.36 -14.96 11.82
C VAL A 499 0.06 -15.30 10.39
N GLN A 500 1.29 -15.77 10.19
CA GLN A 500 1.82 -16.16 8.89
C GLN A 500 0.96 -17.26 8.23
N SER A 501 0.55 -18.28 9.00
CA SER A 501 -0.36 -19.31 8.50
C SER A 501 -1.69 -18.74 8.03
N ALA A 502 -2.29 -17.84 8.80
CA ALA A 502 -3.56 -17.21 8.42
C ALA A 502 -3.42 -16.35 7.14
N LEU A 503 -2.29 -15.66 6.98
CA LEU A 503 -2.01 -14.87 5.78
C LEU A 503 -1.80 -15.76 4.55
N VAL A 504 -1.07 -16.86 4.68
CA VAL A 504 -0.91 -17.85 3.60
C VAL A 504 -2.25 -18.50 3.26
N ASP A 505 -3.11 -18.80 4.26
CA ASP A 505 -4.48 -19.30 4.05
C ASP A 505 -5.36 -18.28 3.30
N ALA A 506 -5.17 -16.98 3.57
CA ALA A 506 -5.81 -15.87 2.84
C ALA A 506 -5.21 -15.64 1.44
N GLY A 507 -4.17 -16.40 1.06
CA GLY A 507 -3.50 -16.30 -0.23
C GLY A 507 -2.47 -15.19 -0.32
N CYS A 508 -2.00 -14.62 0.80
CA CYS A 508 -0.91 -13.65 0.81
C CYS A 508 0.42 -14.33 0.53
N GLN A 509 1.26 -13.73 -0.33
CA GLN A 509 2.66 -14.11 -0.44
C GLN A 509 3.44 -13.44 0.69
N LEU A 510 4.21 -14.23 1.41
CA LEU A 510 5.19 -13.78 2.40
C LEU A 510 6.63 -13.95 1.90
N TYR A 511 6.75 -14.59 0.75
CA TYR A 511 7.98 -14.78 -0.01
C TYR A 511 7.64 -14.67 -1.50
N ILE A 512 8.16 -13.66 -2.18
CA ILE A 512 7.85 -13.41 -3.59
C ILE A 512 8.41 -14.52 -4.46
N MET A 513 7.53 -15.14 -5.25
CA MET A 513 7.86 -16.04 -6.33
C MET A 513 6.89 -15.74 -7.48
N TYR A 514 7.37 -15.04 -8.51
CA TYR A 514 6.50 -14.46 -9.54
C TYR A 514 5.74 -15.49 -10.37
N ASP A 515 6.39 -16.62 -10.65
CA ASP A 515 5.80 -17.72 -11.44
C ASP A 515 5.06 -18.76 -10.60
N VAL A 516 4.94 -18.53 -9.27
CA VAL A 516 4.16 -19.34 -8.34
C VAL A 516 3.15 -18.44 -7.61
N PRO A 517 2.21 -17.80 -8.33
CA PRO A 517 1.23 -16.90 -7.74
C PRO A 517 0.17 -17.67 -6.93
N ARG A 518 -0.69 -16.93 -6.22
CA ARG A 518 -1.90 -17.46 -5.59
C ARG A 518 -2.69 -18.32 -6.58
N GLY A 519 -3.09 -19.52 -6.16
CA GLY A 519 -3.82 -20.50 -7.00
C GLY A 519 -2.93 -21.49 -7.74
N HIS A 520 -1.62 -21.29 -7.78
CA HIS A 520 -0.68 -22.30 -8.26
C HIS A 520 -0.53 -23.44 -7.23
N ASP A 521 -0.42 -24.70 -7.66
CA ASP A 521 -0.32 -25.87 -6.77
C ASP A 521 0.86 -25.78 -5.79
N LEU A 522 1.96 -25.18 -6.23
CA LEU A 522 3.17 -24.96 -5.41
C LEU A 522 3.10 -23.72 -4.51
N PHE A 523 2.02 -22.91 -4.55
CA PHE A 523 1.96 -21.68 -3.77
C PHE A 523 2.23 -21.94 -2.28
N ARG A 524 1.38 -22.77 -1.65
CA ARG A 524 1.54 -23.09 -0.23
C ARG A 524 2.88 -23.77 0.08
N PRO A 525 3.31 -24.81 -0.64
CA PRO A 525 4.65 -25.41 -0.43
C PRO A 525 5.80 -24.42 -0.45
N VAL A 526 5.81 -23.48 -1.38
CA VAL A 526 6.85 -22.45 -1.48
C VAL A 526 6.81 -21.50 -0.28
N GLN A 527 5.63 -20.98 0.07
CA GLN A 527 5.49 -20.07 1.22
C GLN A 527 5.93 -20.75 2.52
N GLU A 528 5.46 -21.96 2.80
CA GLU A 528 5.77 -22.68 4.03
C GLU A 528 7.25 -23.11 4.11
N LEU A 529 7.88 -23.50 3.00
CA LEU A 529 9.32 -23.78 2.98
C LEU A 529 10.16 -22.52 3.19
N ALA A 530 9.74 -21.38 2.65
CA ALA A 530 10.41 -20.11 2.89
C ALA A 530 10.29 -19.69 4.37
N LEU A 531 9.10 -19.76 4.96
CA LEU A 531 8.87 -19.46 6.37
C LEU A 531 9.60 -20.44 7.32
N ALA A 532 9.85 -21.67 6.87
CA ALA A 532 10.70 -22.62 7.57
C ALA A 532 12.22 -22.37 7.39
N GLY A 533 12.61 -21.28 6.70
CA GLY A 533 14.01 -20.91 6.46
C GLY A 533 14.72 -21.78 5.43
N VAL A 534 14.00 -22.61 4.68
CA VAL A 534 14.57 -23.49 3.64
C VAL A 534 14.92 -22.70 2.38
N LEU A 535 14.01 -21.83 1.93
CA LEU A 535 14.23 -20.92 0.81
C LEU A 535 14.67 -19.55 1.36
N GLN A 536 15.82 -19.05 0.92
CA GLN A 536 16.43 -17.81 1.43
C GLN A 536 16.72 -16.84 0.28
N ASP A 537 17.40 -15.75 0.59
CA ASP A 537 17.62 -14.60 -0.30
C ASP A 537 18.43 -14.90 -1.57
N GLU A 538 19.21 -15.99 -1.63
CA GLU A 538 19.91 -16.43 -2.84
C GLU A 538 19.01 -17.16 -3.86
N VAL A 539 17.76 -17.54 -3.48
CA VAL A 539 16.83 -18.21 -4.39
C VAL A 539 16.28 -17.20 -5.41
N PRO A 540 16.27 -17.52 -6.71
CA PRO A 540 15.69 -16.64 -7.74
C PRO A 540 14.23 -16.25 -7.45
N THR A 541 13.78 -15.17 -8.03
CA THR A 541 12.39 -14.68 -7.91
C THR A 541 11.40 -15.46 -8.77
N ASP A 542 11.92 -16.32 -9.67
CA ASP A 542 11.16 -17.27 -10.47
C ASP A 542 11.67 -18.69 -10.15
N LEU A 543 10.75 -19.57 -9.80
CA LEU A 543 11.07 -20.96 -9.47
C LEU A 543 11.39 -21.75 -10.73
N ASP A 544 10.69 -21.46 -11.86
CA ASP A 544 10.72 -22.26 -13.08
C ASP A 544 10.42 -23.75 -12.79
N PRO A 545 9.17 -24.08 -12.36
CA PRO A 545 8.81 -25.38 -11.76
C PRO A 545 9.17 -26.60 -12.62
N GLU A 546 9.08 -26.48 -13.94
CA GLU A 546 9.37 -27.57 -14.90
C GLU A 546 10.87 -27.83 -15.11
N ALA A 547 11.70 -26.87 -14.76
CA ALA A 547 13.15 -27.02 -14.89
C ALA A 547 13.68 -28.06 -13.90
N SER A 548 14.73 -28.76 -14.28
CA SER A 548 15.42 -29.67 -13.35
C SER A 548 16.08 -28.90 -12.21
N ILE A 549 15.95 -29.39 -10.97
CA ILE A 549 16.61 -28.75 -9.83
C ILE A 549 18.13 -28.94 -9.90
N PRO A 550 18.95 -27.87 -9.77
CA PRO A 550 20.38 -28.00 -9.63
C PRO A 550 20.76 -28.80 -8.37
N ALA A 551 21.72 -29.69 -8.49
CA ALA A 551 22.15 -30.53 -7.37
C ALA A 551 22.60 -29.71 -6.14
N ARG A 552 23.21 -28.52 -6.38
CA ARG A 552 23.60 -27.61 -5.29
C ARG A 552 22.40 -27.05 -4.53
N TRP A 553 21.31 -26.65 -5.24
CA TRP A 553 20.11 -26.14 -4.59
C TRP A 553 19.45 -27.24 -3.75
N ALA A 554 19.29 -28.42 -4.34
CA ALA A 554 18.70 -29.55 -3.62
C ALA A 554 19.47 -29.90 -2.33
N ALA A 555 20.81 -29.88 -2.38
CA ALA A 555 21.62 -30.14 -1.20
C ALA A 555 21.45 -29.04 -0.13
N GLN A 556 21.48 -27.78 -0.52
CA GLN A 556 21.29 -26.65 0.41
C GLN A 556 19.90 -26.68 1.05
N TRP A 557 18.84 -26.85 0.25
CA TRP A 557 17.46 -26.88 0.75
C TRP A 557 17.22 -28.11 1.65
N ALA A 558 17.76 -29.29 1.28
CA ALA A 558 17.67 -30.48 2.11
C ALA A 558 18.43 -30.33 3.44
N GLU A 559 19.57 -29.67 3.42
CA GLU A 559 20.35 -29.38 4.65
C GLU A 559 19.55 -28.48 5.60
N ARG A 560 18.99 -27.39 5.09
CA ARG A 560 18.15 -26.47 5.87
C ARG A 560 16.86 -27.12 6.38
N ALA A 561 16.30 -28.03 5.61
CA ALA A 561 15.16 -28.86 6.02
C ALA A 561 15.56 -30.01 7.03
N GLY A 562 16.82 -30.14 7.39
CA GLY A 562 17.32 -31.18 8.31
C GLY A 562 17.42 -32.58 7.72
N VAL A 563 17.53 -32.67 6.38
CA VAL A 563 17.69 -33.94 5.63
C VAL A 563 18.86 -33.90 4.64
N GLY A 564 19.87 -33.10 4.91
CA GLY A 564 21.06 -32.97 4.05
C GLY A 564 21.72 -34.30 3.72
N ASP A 565 21.80 -35.22 4.67
CA ASP A 565 22.34 -36.58 4.48
C ASP A 565 21.59 -37.41 3.42
N SER A 566 20.35 -36.98 3.04
CA SER A 566 19.57 -37.64 1.99
C SER A 566 20.07 -37.32 0.57
N ILE A 567 20.96 -36.33 0.40
CA ILE A 567 21.49 -35.93 -0.91
C ILE A 567 22.96 -36.31 -1.03
N SER A 568 23.26 -37.21 -1.93
CA SER A 568 24.65 -37.68 -2.20
C SER A 568 25.25 -37.04 -3.46
N ALA A 569 24.63 -36.02 -4.00
CA ALA A 569 25.07 -35.33 -5.20
C ALA A 569 26.24 -34.35 -4.92
N PRO A 570 27.13 -34.13 -5.89
CA PRO A 570 28.13 -33.07 -5.78
C PRO A 570 27.47 -31.70 -5.80
N ASN A 571 28.06 -30.72 -5.13
CA ASN A 571 27.60 -29.32 -5.11
C ASN A 571 27.91 -28.64 -6.47
N THR A 572 27.05 -28.85 -7.48
CA THR A 572 27.20 -28.38 -8.86
C THR A 572 25.88 -27.91 -9.45
N GLU A 573 25.97 -27.19 -10.58
CA GLU A 573 24.82 -26.73 -11.35
C GLU A 573 24.11 -27.82 -12.18
N ARG A 574 24.67 -29.03 -12.25
CA ARG A 574 24.02 -30.10 -13.00
C ARG A 574 22.69 -30.53 -12.33
N PRO A 575 21.74 -31.07 -13.13
CA PRO A 575 20.50 -31.61 -12.59
C PRO A 575 20.72 -32.69 -11.54
N LEU A 576 19.96 -32.64 -10.44
CA LEU A 576 19.88 -33.70 -9.45
C LEU A 576 19.22 -34.94 -10.05
N ARG A 577 19.78 -36.11 -9.80
CA ARG A 577 19.22 -37.38 -10.20
C ARG A 577 18.58 -38.09 -9.02
N ARG A 578 17.46 -38.78 -9.27
CA ARG A 578 16.78 -39.55 -8.23
C ARG A 578 17.69 -40.59 -7.53
N SER A 579 18.65 -41.18 -8.26
CA SER A 579 19.61 -42.14 -7.70
C SER A 579 20.55 -41.52 -6.65
N GLU A 580 20.63 -40.21 -6.57
CA GLU A 580 21.46 -39.46 -5.63
C GLU A 580 20.68 -38.99 -4.39
N VAL A 581 19.42 -39.36 -4.29
CA VAL A 581 18.57 -39.11 -3.13
C VAL A 581 18.31 -40.40 -2.39
N SER A 582 18.45 -40.39 -1.07
CA SER A 582 18.13 -41.49 -0.17
C SER A 582 16.90 -41.16 0.72
N ASP A 583 16.40 -42.15 1.45
CA ASP A 583 15.37 -41.90 2.46
C ASP A 583 15.95 -41.09 3.65
N PRO A 584 15.10 -40.24 4.30
CA PRO A 584 13.64 -40.24 4.14
C PRO A 584 13.11 -39.42 2.94
N LEU A 585 13.89 -38.51 2.35
CA LEU A 585 13.41 -37.60 1.31
C LEU A 585 12.95 -38.34 0.02
N ARG A 586 13.70 -39.42 -0.35
CA ARG A 586 13.40 -40.17 -1.58
C ARG A 586 11.98 -40.73 -1.66
N SER A 587 11.40 -41.09 -0.52
CA SER A 587 10.02 -41.63 -0.45
C SER A 587 8.96 -40.61 -0.80
N HIS A 588 9.26 -39.33 -0.70
CA HIS A 588 8.36 -38.20 -1.03
C HIS A 588 8.53 -37.70 -2.48
N LEU A 589 9.46 -38.25 -3.24
CA LEU A 589 9.71 -37.84 -4.62
C LEU A 589 9.11 -38.81 -5.64
N PRO A 590 8.66 -38.33 -6.82
CA PRO A 590 8.09 -39.18 -7.88
C PRO A 590 9.02 -40.33 -8.27
N THR A 591 8.45 -41.46 -8.66
CA THR A 591 9.19 -42.65 -9.03
C THR A 591 9.73 -42.62 -10.46
N ASN A 592 9.22 -41.74 -11.31
CA ASN A 592 9.52 -41.64 -12.73
C ASN A 592 10.53 -40.52 -13.02
N GLY A 593 11.51 -40.79 -13.89
CA GLY A 593 12.45 -39.79 -14.40
C GLY A 593 13.91 -39.96 -13.91
N ALA A 594 14.84 -39.52 -14.74
CA ALA A 594 16.28 -39.51 -14.43
C ALA A 594 16.69 -38.24 -13.68
N ALA A 595 16.06 -37.10 -14.00
CA ALA A 595 16.26 -35.81 -13.33
C ALA A 595 14.98 -35.45 -12.56
N ILE A 596 15.12 -34.72 -11.45
CA ILE A 596 14.03 -34.25 -10.61
C ILE A 596 13.72 -32.82 -10.99
N SER A 597 12.44 -32.46 -11.24
CA SER A 597 12.02 -31.08 -11.47
C SER A 597 12.08 -30.27 -10.17
N ARG A 598 12.09 -28.94 -10.29
CA ARG A 598 12.02 -28.06 -9.12
C ARG A 598 10.68 -28.22 -8.42
N ALA A 599 9.58 -28.40 -9.17
CA ALA A 599 8.26 -28.69 -8.62
C ALA A 599 8.28 -29.97 -7.77
N ASP A 600 8.70 -31.10 -8.33
CA ASP A 600 8.75 -32.37 -7.62
C ASP A 600 9.60 -32.29 -6.35
N PHE A 601 10.71 -31.55 -6.39
CA PHE A 601 11.59 -31.41 -5.24
C PHE A 601 10.97 -30.55 -4.14
N VAL A 602 10.32 -29.44 -4.51
CA VAL A 602 9.60 -28.56 -3.58
C VAL A 602 8.47 -29.34 -2.90
N GLU A 603 7.63 -30.03 -3.66
CA GLU A 603 6.54 -30.86 -3.11
C GLU A 603 7.06 -31.96 -2.18
N GLY A 604 8.09 -32.68 -2.60
CA GLY A 604 8.67 -33.74 -1.79
C GLY A 604 9.31 -33.23 -0.50
N LEU A 605 9.99 -32.11 -0.55
CA LEU A 605 10.61 -31.47 0.62
C LEU A 605 9.56 -30.91 1.56
N HIS A 606 8.53 -30.25 1.02
CA HIS A 606 7.40 -29.73 1.79
C HIS A 606 6.64 -30.88 2.48
N ALA A 607 6.32 -31.96 1.78
CA ALA A 607 5.66 -33.13 2.37
C ALA A 607 6.48 -33.73 3.52
N TYR A 608 7.83 -33.75 3.41
CA TYR A 608 8.69 -34.18 4.48
C TYR A 608 8.66 -33.23 5.70
N VAL A 609 8.77 -31.93 5.47
CA VAL A 609 8.78 -30.91 6.55
C VAL A 609 7.45 -30.89 7.29
N SER A 610 6.32 -30.99 6.57
CA SER A 610 4.96 -30.98 7.14
C SER A 610 4.63 -32.21 8.02
N THR A 611 5.43 -33.27 7.97
CA THR A 611 5.22 -34.48 8.81
C THR A 611 5.99 -34.40 10.14
N ARG A 612 6.73 -33.36 10.38
CA ARG A 612 7.53 -33.13 11.61
C ARG A 612 6.93 -32.03 12.47
#